data_5760a00df1625e737616c609534004a8
#
_entry.id   5760a00df1625e737616c609534004a8
#
_cell.length_a   1.000
_cell.length_b   1.000
_cell.length_c   1.000
_cell.angle_alpha   90.00
_cell.angle_beta   90.00
_cell.angle_gamma   90.00
#
_symmetry.space_group_name_H-M   'P 1'
#
loop_
_entity.id
_entity.type
_entity.pdbx_description
1 polymer ?
#
loop_
_entity_poly.entity_id
_entity_poly.type
_entity_poly.pdbx_seq_one_letter_code
_entity_poly.pdbx_strand_id
1 'polypeptide(L)'
;MNDSWTRRSFLKTAFAASGGIAVASIVTAQGDAVSQTLTAKPELAERAIELHNTHTNETVSVVYRRGEDYLPRAIASLRTVMRDHRNGEAHDIDLALYDQLHDLALAAHCEARFEIISGYRSPESNSAMAARPGSGVAKHSLHMEGRAIDVRLRGYSCADLRDLALAAQQGGVGYYRRSDFVHIDTGRFRTWNG
;
A
#
# COMPACT_ATOMS: atom_id res chain seq x y z
N MET A 1 -46.54 -2.92 9.10
CA MET A 1 -46.00 -3.55 7.89
C MET A 1 -44.48 -3.60 8.07
N ASN A 2 -44.02 -4.79 8.36
CA ASN A 2 -42.61 -5.12 8.61
C ASN A 2 -41.88 -5.25 7.27
N ASP A 3 -40.69 -4.70 7.17
CA ASP A 3 -39.67 -5.30 6.30
C ASP A 3 -38.30 -5.16 6.97
N SER A 4 -37.95 -6.28 7.59
CA SER A 4 -36.64 -6.60 8.09
C SER A 4 -35.71 -6.98 6.93
N TRP A 5 -34.73 -6.16 6.61
CA TRP A 5 -33.63 -6.55 5.70
C TRP A 5 -32.59 -7.35 6.49
N THR A 6 -32.65 -8.65 6.35
CA THR A 6 -31.69 -9.60 6.90
C THR A 6 -30.37 -9.54 6.14
N ARG A 7 -29.30 -9.24 6.89
CA ARG A 7 -27.90 -9.39 6.49
C ARG A 7 -27.55 -10.87 6.40
N ARG A 8 -27.68 -11.52 5.23
CA ARG A 8 -27.06 -12.82 4.93
C ARG A 8 -27.12 -13.06 3.43
N SER A 9 -26.00 -12.81 2.74
CA SER A 9 -25.58 -13.53 1.51
C SER A 9 -24.51 -12.73 0.75
N PHE A 10 -23.31 -12.70 1.26
CA PHE A 10 -22.12 -12.37 0.47
C PHE A 10 -20.99 -13.33 0.87
N LEU A 11 -21.13 -14.56 0.49
CA LEU A 11 -20.02 -15.51 0.51
C LEU A 11 -20.27 -16.56 -0.57
N LYS A 12 -19.34 -16.70 -1.48
CA LYS A 12 -19.18 -17.71 -2.54
C LYS A 12 -19.56 -17.24 -3.95
N THR A 13 -18.63 -16.55 -4.60
CA THR A 13 -18.40 -16.81 -6.02
C THR A 13 -16.90 -16.91 -6.24
N ALA A 14 -16.40 -18.13 -6.22
CA ALA A 14 -15.07 -18.46 -6.73
C ALA A 14 -15.13 -18.30 -8.25
N PHE A 15 -14.43 -17.31 -8.78
CA PHE A 15 -14.19 -17.20 -10.21
C PHE A 15 -13.04 -18.14 -10.57
N ALA A 16 -13.39 -19.31 -11.10
CA ALA A 16 -12.47 -20.14 -11.87
C ALA A 16 -12.34 -19.49 -13.25
N ALA A 17 -11.25 -18.78 -13.49
CA ALA A 17 -10.90 -18.33 -14.83
C ALA A 17 -10.31 -19.51 -15.61
N SER A 18 -11.18 -20.22 -16.34
CA SER A 18 -10.75 -21.15 -17.38
C SER A 18 -10.38 -20.33 -18.62
N GLY A 19 -9.07 -20.17 -18.85
CA GLY A 19 -8.54 -19.59 -20.08
C GLY A 19 -8.85 -20.45 -21.29
N GLY A 20 -9.86 -20.08 -22.05
CA GLY A 20 -10.14 -20.64 -23.37
C GLY A 20 -9.22 -20.02 -24.41
N ILE A 21 -8.27 -20.81 -24.93
CA ILE A 21 -7.47 -20.45 -26.10
C ILE A 21 -8.36 -20.65 -27.33
N ALA A 22 -8.82 -19.55 -27.94
CA ALA A 22 -9.47 -19.63 -29.25
C ALA A 22 -8.39 -19.76 -30.32
N VAL A 23 -8.22 -20.94 -30.87
CA VAL A 23 -7.40 -21.21 -32.07
C VAL A 23 -8.27 -20.98 -33.28
N ALA A 24 -8.11 -19.84 -33.96
CA ALA A 24 -8.70 -19.65 -35.29
C ALA A 24 -7.75 -20.22 -36.34
N SER A 25 -8.07 -21.40 -36.90
CA SER A 25 -7.35 -21.99 -38.04
C SER A 25 -7.91 -21.40 -39.34
N ILE A 26 -7.14 -20.55 -40.01
CA ILE A 26 -7.37 -20.20 -41.39
C ILE A 26 -6.39 -21.04 -42.23
N VAL A 27 -6.95 -22.02 -42.95
CA VAL A 27 -6.22 -22.80 -43.97
C VAL A 27 -6.33 -22.08 -45.29
N THR A 28 -5.23 -21.53 -45.79
CA THR A 28 -5.03 -21.21 -47.23
C THR A 28 -3.69 -21.75 -47.67
N ALA A 29 -3.69 -22.30 -48.89
CA ALA A 29 -2.65 -23.12 -49.45
C ALA A 29 -1.36 -22.35 -49.85
N GLN A 30 -0.25 -23.08 -49.68
CA GLN A 30 1.05 -22.97 -50.36
C GLN A 30 1.82 -21.67 -50.26
N GLY A 31 2.89 -21.72 -49.48
CA GLY A 31 3.96 -20.78 -49.37
C GLY A 31 4.60 -20.88 -47.99
N ASP A 32 5.83 -21.34 -47.91
CA ASP A 32 6.61 -21.51 -46.70
C ASP A 32 6.66 -20.16 -45.90
N ALA A 33 5.66 -19.95 -45.11
CA ALA A 33 5.68 -18.88 -44.09
C ALA A 33 5.98 -19.53 -42.75
N VAL A 34 7.24 -19.41 -42.32
CA VAL A 34 7.62 -19.66 -40.92
C VAL A 34 6.74 -18.80 -40.04
N SER A 35 5.71 -19.39 -39.45
CA SER A 35 4.85 -18.74 -38.46
C SER A 35 5.69 -18.50 -37.21
N GLN A 36 6.35 -17.34 -37.14
CA GLN A 36 6.93 -16.85 -35.90
C GLN A 36 5.77 -16.51 -34.96
N THR A 37 5.40 -17.46 -34.14
CA THR A 37 4.54 -17.21 -33.01
C THR A 37 5.36 -16.31 -32.07
N LEU A 38 5.15 -15.01 -32.16
CA LEU A 38 5.62 -14.07 -31.16
C LEU A 38 4.88 -14.43 -29.88
N THR A 39 5.50 -15.30 -29.05
CA THR A 39 5.07 -15.47 -27.68
C THR A 39 5.35 -14.14 -26.98
N ALA A 40 4.31 -13.29 -26.87
CA ALA A 40 4.38 -12.12 -26.02
C ALA A 40 4.80 -12.62 -24.63
N LYS A 41 5.98 -12.18 -24.17
CA LYS A 41 6.41 -12.44 -22.79
C LYS A 41 5.29 -11.94 -21.88
N PRO A 42 4.76 -12.77 -20.96
CA PRO A 42 3.71 -12.30 -20.07
C PRO A 42 4.18 -11.02 -19.40
N GLU A 43 3.40 -9.95 -19.58
CA GLU A 43 3.68 -8.67 -18.92
C GLU A 43 3.66 -8.92 -17.41
N LEU A 44 4.78 -8.68 -16.76
CA LEU A 44 4.89 -8.86 -15.31
C LEU A 44 3.98 -7.84 -14.63
N ALA A 45 3.14 -8.31 -13.71
CA ALA A 45 2.26 -7.43 -12.94
C ALA A 45 3.08 -6.32 -12.28
N GLU A 46 2.75 -5.07 -12.58
CA GLU A 46 3.39 -3.90 -12.00
C GLU A 46 2.63 -3.43 -10.76
N ARG A 47 3.38 -3.09 -9.70
CA ARG A 47 2.85 -2.39 -8.53
C ARG A 47 3.40 -0.97 -8.50
N ALA A 48 2.49 -0.01 -8.59
CA ALA A 48 2.81 1.42 -8.55
C ALA A 48 2.25 2.06 -7.28
N ILE A 49 2.93 3.09 -6.80
CA ILE A 49 2.49 3.89 -5.65
C ILE A 49 2.88 5.35 -5.85
N GLU A 50 2.01 6.25 -5.41
CA GLU A 50 2.29 7.66 -5.27
C GLU A 50 2.26 8.03 -3.79
N LEU A 51 3.35 8.63 -3.30
CA LEU A 51 3.49 9.14 -1.94
C LEU A 51 3.71 10.64 -1.98
N HIS A 52 2.85 11.40 -1.31
CA HIS A 52 2.97 12.83 -1.11
C HIS A 52 3.25 13.14 0.35
N ASN A 53 4.41 13.70 0.65
CA ASN A 53 4.77 14.11 2.02
C ASN A 53 4.16 15.48 2.32
N THR A 54 3.22 15.54 3.26
CA THR A 54 2.49 16.76 3.61
C THR A 54 3.33 17.81 4.33
N HIS A 55 4.51 17.45 4.86
CA HIS A 55 5.42 18.37 5.55
C HIS A 55 6.47 18.98 4.62
N THR A 56 6.97 18.19 3.65
CA THR A 56 8.00 18.65 2.70
C THR A 56 7.42 19.08 1.36
N ASN A 57 6.14 18.78 1.10
CA ASN A 57 5.42 18.99 -0.15
C ASN A 57 6.05 18.24 -1.35
N GLU A 58 6.84 17.20 -1.08
CA GLU A 58 7.44 16.35 -2.10
C GLU A 58 6.49 15.24 -2.49
N THR A 59 6.48 14.89 -3.79
CA THR A 59 5.69 13.78 -4.33
C THR A 59 6.58 12.85 -5.13
N VAL A 60 6.44 11.55 -4.89
CA VAL A 60 7.08 10.49 -5.66
C VAL A 60 5.99 9.57 -6.19
N SER A 61 5.96 9.37 -7.52
CA SER A 61 5.03 8.44 -8.19
C SER A 61 5.87 7.47 -9.03
N VAL A 62 5.88 6.19 -8.67
CA VAL A 62 6.77 5.19 -9.27
C VAL A 62 6.14 3.81 -9.32
N VAL A 63 6.50 3.02 -10.34
CA VAL A 63 6.41 1.56 -10.28
C VAL A 63 7.56 1.09 -9.39
N TYR A 64 7.24 0.48 -8.26
CA TYR A 64 8.26 0.05 -7.29
C TYR A 64 8.56 -1.45 -7.36
N ARG A 65 7.64 -2.25 -7.99
CA ARG A 65 7.78 -3.71 -8.11
C ARG A 65 7.25 -4.19 -9.46
N ARG A 66 7.94 -5.14 -10.09
CA ARG A 66 7.50 -5.87 -11.29
C ARG A 66 7.60 -7.37 -11.05
N GLY A 67 6.47 -8.05 -11.04
CA GLY A 67 6.42 -9.44 -10.60
C GLY A 67 6.95 -9.57 -9.17
N GLU A 68 8.04 -10.33 -8.98
CA GLU A 68 8.69 -10.50 -7.67
C GLU A 68 9.84 -9.50 -7.42
N ASP A 69 10.24 -8.71 -8.43
CA ASP A 69 11.42 -7.85 -8.38
C ASP A 69 11.08 -6.43 -7.93
N TYR A 70 11.64 -6.00 -6.79
CA TYR A 70 11.62 -4.61 -6.37
C TYR A 70 12.65 -3.80 -7.17
N LEU A 71 12.26 -2.59 -7.57
CA LEU A 71 13.08 -1.72 -8.41
C LEU A 71 13.95 -0.80 -7.54
N PRO A 72 15.29 -0.99 -7.48
CA PRO A 72 16.15 -0.30 -6.49
C PRO A 72 16.07 1.23 -6.55
N ARG A 73 15.96 1.81 -7.76
CA ARG A 73 15.85 3.27 -7.92
C ARG A 73 14.51 3.80 -7.39
N ALA A 74 13.43 3.07 -7.61
CA ALA A 74 12.11 3.43 -7.10
C ALA A 74 12.10 3.35 -5.56
N ILE A 75 12.64 2.26 -4.99
CA ILE A 75 12.77 2.11 -3.54
C ILE A 75 13.59 3.23 -2.91
N ALA A 76 14.71 3.64 -3.55
CA ALA A 76 15.51 4.76 -3.06
C ALA A 76 14.73 6.09 -3.07
N SER A 77 13.90 6.34 -4.09
CA SER A 77 13.05 7.53 -4.15
C SER A 77 11.96 7.50 -3.07
N LEU A 78 11.32 6.34 -2.87
CA LEU A 78 10.31 6.16 -1.82
C LEU A 78 10.92 6.34 -0.42
N ARG A 79 12.12 5.79 -0.17
CA ARG A 79 12.87 6.02 1.07
C ARG A 79 13.10 7.50 1.33
N THR A 80 13.46 8.26 0.31
CA THR A 80 13.73 9.69 0.42
C THR A 80 12.49 10.49 0.81
N VAL A 81 11.34 10.25 0.17
CA VAL A 81 10.09 10.97 0.49
C VAL A 81 9.54 10.58 1.86
N MET A 82 9.89 9.39 2.37
CA MET A 82 9.49 8.90 3.70
C MET A 82 10.46 9.27 4.83
N ARG A 83 11.54 10.02 4.56
CA ARG A 83 12.50 10.43 5.58
C ARG A 83 11.88 11.22 6.72
N ASP A 84 12.56 11.31 7.85
CA ASP A 84 12.16 12.20 8.93
C ASP A 84 12.25 13.66 8.47
N HIS A 85 11.10 14.29 8.30
CA HIS A 85 11.02 15.67 7.81
C HIS A 85 11.59 16.70 8.80
N ARG A 86 11.87 16.32 10.05
CA ARG A 86 12.36 17.23 11.10
C ARG A 86 13.87 17.43 11.03
N ASN A 87 14.61 16.35 10.75
CA ASN A 87 16.07 16.38 10.68
C ASN A 87 16.65 15.92 9.34
N GLY A 88 15.79 15.46 8.40
CA GLY A 88 16.20 15.01 7.07
C GLY A 88 16.78 13.60 7.04
N GLU A 89 16.82 12.90 8.16
CA GLU A 89 17.38 11.54 8.23
C GLU A 89 16.51 10.54 7.49
N ALA A 90 17.13 9.73 6.61
CA ALA A 90 16.47 8.67 5.86
C ALA A 90 16.93 7.30 6.39
N HIS A 91 16.00 6.36 6.43
CA HIS A 91 16.24 4.98 6.86
C HIS A 91 15.64 4.01 5.83
N ASP A 92 16.12 2.79 5.77
CA ASP A 92 15.51 1.77 4.94
C ASP A 92 14.10 1.46 5.44
N ILE A 93 13.18 1.32 4.48
CA ILE A 93 11.77 1.05 4.76
C ILE A 93 11.50 -0.43 4.44
N ASP A 94 10.78 -1.10 5.30
CA ASP A 94 10.31 -2.46 5.08
C ASP A 94 9.49 -2.53 3.78
N LEU A 95 9.95 -3.34 2.83
CA LEU A 95 9.31 -3.46 1.51
C LEU A 95 7.87 -3.95 1.61
N ALA A 96 7.56 -4.78 2.62
CA ALA A 96 6.21 -5.24 2.90
C ALA A 96 5.24 -4.08 3.21
N LEU A 97 5.74 -2.94 3.71
CA LEU A 97 4.91 -1.76 3.97
C LEU A 97 4.36 -1.16 2.67
N TYR A 98 5.17 -1.11 1.60
CA TYR A 98 4.71 -0.64 0.29
C TYR A 98 3.68 -1.59 -0.31
N ASP A 99 3.92 -2.90 -0.20
CA ASP A 99 2.97 -3.92 -0.68
C ASP A 99 1.64 -3.82 0.07
N GLN A 100 1.68 -3.64 1.40
CA GLN A 100 0.49 -3.46 2.23
C GLN A 100 -0.33 -2.22 1.82
N LEU A 101 0.33 -1.08 1.57
CA LEU A 101 -0.33 0.13 1.09
C LEU A 101 -0.97 -0.09 -0.28
N HIS A 102 -0.26 -0.72 -1.21
CA HIS A 102 -0.79 -1.03 -2.54
C HIS A 102 -2.02 -1.94 -2.46
N ASP A 103 -1.97 -2.99 -1.64
CA ASP A 103 -3.07 -3.95 -1.47
C ASP A 103 -4.30 -3.28 -0.83
N LEU A 104 -4.11 -2.34 0.11
CA LEU A 104 -5.19 -1.55 0.70
C LEU A 104 -5.85 -0.64 -0.33
N ALA A 105 -5.08 0.03 -1.20
CA ALA A 105 -5.63 0.84 -2.27
C ALA A 105 -6.41 0.00 -3.29
N LEU A 106 -5.89 -1.19 -3.63
CA LEU A 106 -6.58 -2.15 -4.50
C LEU A 106 -7.91 -2.60 -3.88
N ALA A 107 -7.93 -2.93 -2.58
CA ALA A 107 -9.14 -3.29 -1.85
C ALA A 107 -10.16 -2.13 -1.76
N ALA A 108 -9.67 -0.89 -1.74
CA ALA A 108 -10.47 0.32 -1.79
C ALA A 108 -10.99 0.66 -3.20
N HIS A 109 -10.58 -0.09 -4.24
CA HIS A 109 -10.81 0.24 -5.66
C HIS A 109 -10.30 1.64 -6.04
N CYS A 110 -9.19 2.06 -5.42
CA CYS A 110 -8.53 3.34 -5.65
C CYS A 110 -7.14 3.15 -6.26
N GLU A 111 -6.62 4.20 -6.90
CA GLU A 111 -5.20 4.27 -7.19
C GLU A 111 -4.40 4.39 -5.87
N ALA A 112 -3.23 3.78 -5.80
CA ALA A 112 -2.38 3.79 -4.59
C ALA A 112 -1.69 5.15 -4.40
N ARG A 113 -2.49 6.19 -4.11
CA ARG A 113 -2.05 7.58 -3.87
C ARG A 113 -2.26 7.95 -2.42
N PHE A 114 -1.16 8.08 -1.68
CA PHE A 114 -1.20 8.36 -0.25
C PHE A 114 -0.58 9.70 0.10
N GLU A 115 -1.19 10.38 1.08
CA GLU A 115 -0.58 11.50 1.79
C GLU A 115 0.14 10.95 3.02
N ILE A 116 1.44 11.27 3.15
CA ILE A 116 2.25 10.89 4.31
C ILE A 116 2.11 11.96 5.38
N ILE A 117 1.61 11.57 6.54
CA ILE A 117 1.59 12.39 7.76
C ILE A 117 2.87 12.15 8.58
N SER A 118 3.36 10.91 8.61
CA SER A 118 4.65 10.56 9.20
C SER A 118 5.18 9.28 8.56
N GLY A 119 6.39 9.32 8.02
CA GLY A 119 7.13 8.15 7.54
C GLY A 119 8.12 7.66 8.60
N TYR A 120 9.40 7.51 8.20
CA TYR A 120 10.48 7.25 9.14
C TYR A 120 10.58 8.37 10.19
N ARG A 121 10.93 7.99 11.40
CA ARG A 121 11.14 8.89 12.51
C ARG A 121 12.44 8.51 13.21
N SER A 122 13.40 9.43 13.23
CA SER A 122 14.67 9.20 13.90
C SER A 122 14.47 8.99 15.42
N PRO A 123 15.38 8.31 16.09
CA PRO A 123 15.36 8.16 17.55
C PRO A 123 15.31 9.52 18.26
N GLU A 124 16.02 10.51 17.73
CA GLU A 124 16.01 11.89 18.25
C GLU A 124 14.62 12.52 18.17
N SER A 125 14.02 12.50 16.99
CA SER A 125 12.66 13.02 16.76
C SER A 125 11.63 12.29 17.61
N ASN A 126 11.74 10.95 17.72
CA ASN A 126 10.83 10.16 18.54
C ASN A 126 10.95 10.53 20.02
N SER A 127 12.17 10.69 20.52
CA SER A 127 12.43 11.10 21.91
C SER A 127 11.89 12.50 22.22
N ALA A 128 12.11 13.45 21.32
CA ALA A 128 11.58 14.82 21.45
C ALA A 128 10.04 14.85 21.45
N MET A 129 9.40 13.99 20.66
CA MET A 129 7.94 13.86 20.66
C MET A 129 7.41 13.18 21.91
N ALA A 130 8.05 12.09 22.36
CA ALA A 130 7.66 11.35 23.55
C ALA A 130 7.81 12.17 24.84
N ALA A 131 8.74 13.12 24.87
CA ALA A 131 8.96 14.01 26.00
C ALA A 131 7.83 15.05 26.19
N ARG A 132 6.96 15.26 25.21
CA ARG A 132 5.86 16.22 25.30
C ARG A 132 4.76 15.67 26.22
N PRO A 133 4.27 16.43 27.21
CA PRO A 133 3.17 15.99 28.06
C PRO A 133 1.94 15.58 27.23
N GLY A 134 1.38 14.42 27.50
CA GLY A 134 0.18 13.91 26.81
C GLY A 134 0.40 13.47 25.35
N SER A 135 1.66 13.32 24.90
CA SER A 135 1.97 12.98 23.49
C SER A 135 1.44 11.62 23.04
N GLY A 136 1.29 10.65 23.94
CA GLY A 136 0.93 9.27 23.59
C GLY A 136 1.94 8.55 22.68
N VAL A 137 3.11 9.14 22.38
CA VAL A 137 4.12 8.57 21.51
C VAL A 137 4.85 7.43 22.21
N ALA A 138 4.88 6.25 21.59
CA ALA A 138 5.59 5.10 22.12
C ALA A 138 7.11 5.33 22.13
N LYS A 139 7.79 4.91 23.21
CA LYS A 139 9.25 4.98 23.30
C LYS A 139 9.94 4.08 22.26
N HIS A 140 9.35 2.92 21.97
CA HIS A 140 9.76 1.99 20.92
C HIS A 140 8.69 2.02 19.82
N SER A 141 8.92 2.82 18.80
CA SER A 141 8.00 3.02 17.69
C SER A 141 8.53 2.36 16.43
N LEU A 142 7.68 1.62 15.71
CA LEU A 142 8.04 1.01 14.43
C LEU A 142 8.37 2.04 13.33
N HIS A 143 7.98 3.31 13.52
CA HIS A 143 8.50 4.40 12.67
C HIS A 143 10.02 4.54 12.73
N MET A 144 10.64 4.23 13.87
CA MET A 144 12.10 4.27 14.05
C MET A 144 12.82 3.10 13.35
N GLU A 145 12.08 2.06 13.01
CA GLU A 145 12.59 0.88 12.32
C GLU A 145 12.28 0.89 10.82
N GLY A 146 11.67 1.96 10.28
CA GLY A 146 11.20 2.02 8.91
C GLY A 146 10.04 1.06 8.61
N ARG A 147 9.28 0.64 9.61
CA ARG A 147 8.25 -0.39 9.54
C ARG A 147 6.84 0.15 9.77
N ALA A 148 6.67 1.46 9.84
CA ALA A 148 5.38 2.11 10.05
C ALA A 148 5.23 3.38 9.24
N ILE A 149 3.99 3.72 8.94
CA ILE A 149 3.59 4.94 8.26
C ILE A 149 2.24 5.43 8.77
N ASP A 150 2.11 6.75 8.92
CA ASP A 150 0.84 7.44 9.17
C ASP A 150 0.37 8.06 7.86
N VAL A 151 -0.82 7.68 7.38
CA VAL A 151 -1.27 8.03 6.02
C VAL A 151 -2.76 8.37 5.93
N ARG A 152 -3.09 9.03 4.79
CA ARG A 152 -4.42 9.09 4.19
C ARG A 152 -4.35 8.50 2.78
N LEU A 153 -5.36 7.75 2.37
CA LEU A 153 -5.55 7.36 0.98
C LEU A 153 -6.38 8.44 0.27
N ARG A 154 -5.88 9.03 -0.81
CA ARG A 154 -6.58 10.10 -1.52
C ARG A 154 -7.93 9.64 -2.05
N GLY A 155 -8.97 10.43 -1.78
CA GLY A 155 -10.33 10.13 -2.20
C GLY A 155 -11.04 9.05 -1.38
N TYR A 156 -10.44 8.59 -0.28
CA TYR A 156 -10.99 7.56 0.59
C TYR A 156 -11.02 8.02 2.05
N SER A 157 -12.07 7.69 2.80
CA SER A 157 -12.14 8.13 4.18
C SER A 157 -11.17 7.37 5.08
N CYS A 158 -10.59 8.04 6.07
CA CYS A 158 -9.70 7.38 7.03
C CYS A 158 -10.42 6.32 7.87
N ALA A 159 -11.73 6.45 8.08
CA ALA A 159 -12.53 5.44 8.77
C ALA A 159 -12.63 4.15 7.95
N ASP A 160 -12.90 4.27 6.64
CA ASP A 160 -13.00 3.11 5.75
C ASP A 160 -11.63 2.50 5.49
N LEU A 161 -10.57 3.32 5.36
CA LEU A 161 -9.18 2.83 5.25
C LEU A 161 -8.78 2.01 6.47
N ARG A 162 -9.12 2.49 7.69
CA ARG A 162 -8.93 1.72 8.92
C ARG A 162 -9.64 0.38 8.84
N ASP A 163 -10.90 0.34 8.40
CA ASP A 163 -11.69 -0.90 8.34
C ASP A 163 -11.11 -1.90 7.36
N LEU A 164 -10.60 -1.44 6.19
CA LEU A 164 -9.85 -2.29 5.26
C LEU A 164 -8.55 -2.83 5.89
N ALA A 165 -7.78 -1.97 6.57
CA ALA A 165 -6.54 -2.38 7.22
C ALA A 165 -6.79 -3.39 8.35
N LEU A 166 -7.88 -3.23 9.12
CA LEU A 166 -8.30 -4.20 10.13
C LEU A 166 -8.72 -5.53 9.52
N ALA A 167 -9.43 -5.52 8.39
CA ALA A 167 -9.83 -6.73 7.68
C ALA A 167 -8.64 -7.49 7.08
N ALA A 168 -7.61 -6.77 6.63
CA ALA A 168 -6.38 -7.35 6.07
C ALA A 168 -5.52 -8.05 7.13
N GLN A 169 -5.54 -7.62 8.39
CA GLN A 169 -4.78 -8.20 9.51
C GLN A 169 -3.26 -8.33 9.28
N GLN A 170 -2.68 -7.49 8.43
CA GLN A 170 -1.27 -7.60 8.01
C GLN A 170 -0.28 -6.92 8.98
N GLY A 171 -0.77 -6.23 10.02
CA GLY A 171 0.07 -5.53 10.98
C GLY A 171 -0.73 -4.67 11.96
N GLY A 172 -0.07 -3.74 12.64
CA GLY A 172 -0.72 -2.81 13.55
C GLY A 172 -1.54 -1.75 12.81
N VAL A 173 -2.72 -1.44 13.35
CA VAL A 173 -3.63 -0.42 12.82
C VAL A 173 -4.04 0.53 13.93
N GLY A 174 -3.66 1.81 13.79
CA GLY A 174 -4.05 2.90 14.68
C GLY A 174 -4.97 3.89 13.97
N TYR A 175 -6.09 4.25 14.58
CA TYR A 175 -6.99 5.25 14.00
C TYR A 175 -6.98 6.54 14.80
N TYR A 176 -6.53 7.62 14.19
CA TYR A 176 -6.41 8.95 14.78
C TYR A 176 -7.50 9.87 14.21
N ARG A 177 -8.71 9.70 14.71
CA ARG A 177 -9.91 10.37 14.18
C ARG A 177 -9.80 11.89 14.16
N ARG A 178 -9.23 12.50 15.23
CA ARG A 178 -9.13 13.97 15.33
C ARG A 178 -8.10 14.55 14.37
N SER A 179 -7.02 13.80 14.12
CA SER A 179 -5.94 14.20 13.22
C SER A 179 -6.14 13.67 11.80
N ASP A 180 -7.23 12.91 11.60
CA ASP A 180 -7.67 12.34 10.32
C ASP A 180 -6.57 11.60 9.58
N PHE A 181 -6.00 10.55 10.22
CA PHE A 181 -5.07 9.62 9.58
C PHE A 181 -5.16 8.22 10.17
N VAL A 182 -4.62 7.26 9.44
CA VAL A 182 -4.47 5.87 9.87
C VAL A 182 -2.99 5.54 9.98
N HIS A 183 -2.59 4.99 11.12
CA HIS A 183 -1.30 4.34 11.29
C HIS A 183 -1.36 2.92 10.76
N ILE A 184 -0.36 2.53 9.97
CA ILE A 184 -0.22 1.20 9.39
C ILE A 184 1.23 0.75 9.63
N ASP A 185 1.42 -0.50 10.08
CA ASP A 185 2.76 -1.05 10.29
C ASP A 185 2.87 -2.54 9.94
N THR A 186 4.09 -3.04 9.79
CA THR A 186 4.40 -4.45 9.47
C THR A 186 4.74 -5.27 10.73
N GLY A 187 4.29 -4.82 11.90
CA GLY A 187 4.46 -5.56 13.14
C GLY A 187 3.38 -6.63 13.34
N ARG A 188 3.29 -7.16 14.56
CA ARG A 188 2.19 -8.06 14.90
C ARG A 188 0.85 -7.32 14.80
N PHE A 189 -0.21 -8.03 14.41
CA PHE A 189 -1.56 -7.48 14.39
C PHE A 189 -1.98 -6.98 15.77
N ARG A 190 -2.39 -5.72 15.84
CA ARG A 190 -2.95 -5.04 17.00
C ARG A 190 -3.70 -3.79 16.57
N THR A 191 -4.60 -3.29 17.40
CA THR A 191 -5.38 -2.10 17.06
C THR A 191 -5.45 -1.13 18.24
N TRP A 192 -5.58 0.16 17.95
CA TRP A 192 -5.83 1.21 18.94
C TRP A 192 -6.49 2.44 18.31
N ASN A 193 -7.04 3.30 19.15
CA ASN A 193 -7.53 4.62 18.77
C ASN A 193 -6.69 5.69 19.48
N GLY A 194 -6.40 6.79 18.77
CA GLY A 194 -5.67 7.95 19.27
C GLY A 194 -6.50 9.23 19.26
#